data_4de76b67f8ae351782c0a0e5c0eabf0a
#
_entry.id   4de76b67f8ae351782c0a0e5c0eabf0a
#
_cell.length_a   1.000
_cell.length_b   1.000
_cell.length_c   1.000
_cell.angle_alpha   90.00
_cell.angle_beta   90.00
_cell.angle_gamma   90.00
#
_symmetry.space_group_name_H-M   'P 1'
#
loop_
_entity.id
_entity.type
_entity.pdbx_description
1 polymer ?
#
loop_
_entity_poly.entity_id
_entity_poly.type
_entity_poly.pdbx_seq_one_letter_code
_entity_poly.pdbx_strand_id
1 'polypeptide(L)'
;QLLPKRCGHLDGKTLITDQEMCGKIKAALDSRVNSSTLIIARTDAVGVEGFESALDRAQMYYEAGADILFIEAIQDEIQIAEAMKKFGKKVPLLANMVEGGKTPLLSAPELEKLGFSIVIFPGGLVRAFARTAQE
;
A
#
# COMPACT_ATOMS: atom_id res chain seq x y z
N GLN A 1 -8.14 4.20 4.32
CA GLN A 1 -7.60 5.06 5.39
C GLN A 1 -8.07 4.56 6.75
N LEU A 2 -7.21 4.69 7.78
CA LEU A 2 -7.53 4.40 9.18
C LEU A 2 -8.07 5.64 9.88
N LEU A 3 -9.13 5.46 10.71
CA LEU A 3 -9.68 6.52 11.55
C LEU A 3 -10.16 5.92 12.90
N PRO A 4 -9.63 6.36 14.07
CA PRO A 4 -8.52 7.31 14.19
C PRO A 4 -7.21 6.76 13.60
N LYS A 5 -6.25 7.63 13.31
CA LYS A 5 -4.96 7.21 12.74
C LYS A 5 -4.23 6.23 13.67
N ARG A 6 -3.76 5.12 13.09
CA ARG A 6 -3.00 4.09 13.79
C ARG A 6 -1.96 3.49 12.83
N CYS A 7 -0.87 2.93 13.37
CA CYS A 7 0.13 2.24 12.55
C CYS A 7 -0.49 1.02 11.86
N GLY A 8 -0.22 0.83 10.57
CA GLY A 8 -0.74 -0.27 9.75
C GLY A 8 -0.38 -1.67 10.25
N HIS A 9 0.68 -1.79 11.05
CA HIS A 9 1.14 -3.07 11.63
C HIS A 9 0.54 -3.38 13.00
N LEU A 10 -0.21 -2.45 13.62
CA LEU A 10 -0.88 -2.66 14.92
C LEU A 10 -2.30 -3.19 14.73
N ASP A 11 -2.78 -3.93 15.74
CA ASP A 11 -4.15 -4.42 15.79
C ASP A 11 -5.15 -3.34 16.26
N GLY A 12 -6.45 -3.62 16.12
CA GLY A 12 -7.53 -2.71 16.52
C GLY A 12 -7.67 -1.48 15.61
N LYS A 13 -7.37 -1.64 14.32
CA LYS A 13 -7.57 -0.61 13.30
C LYS A 13 -9.04 -0.52 12.92
N THR A 14 -9.50 0.69 12.60
CA THR A 14 -10.83 0.94 12.03
C THR A 14 -10.67 1.68 10.70
N LEU A 15 -11.39 1.27 9.69
CA LEU A 15 -11.37 1.89 8.37
C LEU A 15 -12.48 2.91 8.22
N ILE A 16 -12.24 3.98 7.46
CA ILE A 16 -13.33 4.78 6.90
C ILE A 16 -14.03 3.96 5.81
N THR A 17 -15.21 4.40 5.39
CA THR A 17 -15.91 3.75 4.28
C THR A 17 -15.11 3.89 2.98
N ASP A 18 -15.33 2.97 2.06
CA ASP A 18 -14.75 2.99 0.71
C ASP A 18 -15.21 4.23 -0.07
N GLN A 19 -16.50 4.60 0.02
CA GLN A 19 -17.06 5.80 -0.60
C GLN A 19 -16.41 7.08 -0.06
N GLU A 20 -16.18 7.18 1.25
CA GLU A 20 -15.48 8.32 1.85
C GLU A 20 -14.04 8.42 1.33
N MET A 21 -13.35 7.29 1.22
CA MET A 21 -12.00 7.28 0.66
C MET A 21 -11.97 7.65 -0.82
N CYS A 22 -12.92 7.18 -1.62
CA CYS A 22 -13.06 7.59 -3.02
C CYS A 22 -13.29 9.10 -3.16
N GLY A 23 -14.11 9.68 -2.27
CA GLY A 23 -14.30 11.14 -2.22
C GLY A 23 -13.02 11.89 -1.93
N LYS A 24 -12.18 11.39 -0.99
CA LYS A 24 -10.87 11.97 -0.69
C LYS A 24 -9.89 11.87 -1.85
N ILE A 25 -9.87 10.75 -2.57
CA ILE A 25 -9.04 10.57 -3.77
C ILE A 25 -9.44 11.59 -4.85
N LYS A 26 -10.72 11.72 -5.14
CA LYS A 26 -11.24 12.69 -6.11
C LYS A 26 -10.87 14.12 -5.72
N ALA A 27 -11.07 14.49 -4.45
CA ALA A 27 -10.69 15.82 -3.96
C ALA A 27 -9.19 16.10 -4.12
N ALA A 28 -8.32 15.11 -3.87
CA ALA A 28 -6.88 15.25 -4.08
C ALA A 28 -6.54 15.43 -5.56
N LEU A 29 -7.18 14.66 -6.45
CA LEU A 29 -7.01 14.79 -7.91
C LEU A 29 -7.44 16.16 -8.42
N ASP A 30 -8.59 16.64 -7.97
CA ASP A 30 -9.14 17.93 -8.38
C ASP A 30 -8.29 19.10 -7.87
N SER A 31 -7.64 18.93 -6.71
CA SER A 31 -6.82 19.98 -6.08
C SER A 31 -5.39 20.03 -6.57
N ARG A 32 -4.90 19.04 -7.33
CA ARG A 32 -3.53 19.03 -7.81
C ARG A 32 -3.32 20.08 -8.89
N VAL A 33 -2.28 20.91 -8.71
CA VAL A 33 -1.92 21.97 -9.67
C VAL A 33 -1.14 21.41 -10.85
N ASN A 34 -0.32 20.39 -10.60
CA ASN A 34 0.53 19.77 -11.62
C ASN A 34 0.11 18.31 -11.83
N SER A 35 -0.23 17.94 -13.06
CA SER A 35 -0.64 16.58 -13.43
C SER A 35 0.45 15.52 -13.22
N SER A 36 1.72 15.91 -13.11
CA SER A 36 2.82 15.00 -12.76
C SER A 36 2.88 14.66 -11.26
N THR A 37 2.09 15.32 -10.40
CA THR A 37 1.92 14.94 -9.01
C THR A 37 1.01 13.71 -8.94
N LEU A 38 1.56 12.56 -8.51
CA LEU A 38 0.83 11.30 -8.46
C LEU A 38 0.14 11.11 -7.12
N ILE A 39 -1.09 10.60 -7.15
CA ILE A 39 -1.89 10.26 -5.97
C ILE A 39 -1.78 8.77 -5.69
N ILE A 40 -1.14 8.42 -4.57
CA ILE A 40 -1.03 7.03 -4.09
C ILE A 40 -2.20 6.75 -3.16
N ALA A 41 -3.06 5.82 -3.53
CA ALA A 41 -4.17 5.39 -2.71
C ALA A 41 -3.82 4.12 -1.92
N ARG A 42 -3.78 4.24 -0.58
CA ARG A 42 -3.48 3.13 0.33
C ARG A 42 -4.76 2.55 0.92
N THR A 43 -4.83 1.22 0.98
CA THR A 43 -5.79 0.49 1.81
C THR A 43 -5.09 -0.34 2.88
N ASP A 44 -5.61 -0.35 4.09
CA ASP A 44 -5.19 -1.20 5.21
C ASP A 44 -6.20 -2.33 5.46
N ALA A 45 -7.08 -2.59 4.52
CA ALA A 45 -8.20 -3.52 4.68
C ALA A 45 -7.77 -4.97 4.86
N VAL A 46 -6.62 -5.39 4.33
CA VAL A 46 -6.12 -6.78 4.51
C VAL A 46 -6.13 -7.18 5.99
N GLY A 47 -5.66 -6.31 6.87
CA GLY A 47 -5.58 -6.59 8.30
C GLY A 47 -6.86 -6.32 9.10
N VAL A 48 -7.93 -5.84 8.48
CA VAL A 48 -9.19 -5.44 9.16
C VAL A 48 -10.39 -6.20 8.62
N GLU A 49 -10.51 -6.28 7.30
CA GLU A 49 -11.67 -6.86 6.60
C GLU A 49 -11.28 -8.07 5.73
N GLY A 50 -9.99 -8.36 5.61
CA GLY A 50 -9.45 -9.44 4.79
C GLY A 50 -9.00 -9.00 3.40
N PHE A 51 -8.36 -9.94 2.69
CA PHE A 51 -7.68 -9.67 1.43
C PHE A 51 -8.66 -9.32 0.30
N GLU A 52 -9.77 -10.05 0.17
CA GLU A 52 -10.79 -9.77 -0.86
C GLU A 52 -11.36 -8.35 -0.74
N SER A 53 -11.73 -7.95 0.48
CA SER A 53 -12.20 -6.57 0.73
C SER A 53 -11.13 -5.53 0.37
N ALA A 54 -9.86 -5.83 0.61
CA ALA A 54 -8.77 -4.96 0.21
C ALA A 54 -8.66 -4.82 -1.31
N LEU A 55 -8.85 -5.92 -2.06
CA LEU A 55 -8.88 -5.88 -3.53
C LEU A 55 -10.07 -5.09 -4.07
N ASP A 56 -11.25 -5.23 -3.47
CA ASP A 56 -12.44 -4.48 -3.87
C ASP A 56 -12.28 -2.99 -3.60
N ARG A 57 -11.76 -2.62 -2.43
CA ARG A 57 -11.41 -1.22 -2.12
C ARG A 57 -10.36 -0.67 -3.10
N ALA A 58 -9.32 -1.44 -3.40
CA ALA A 58 -8.29 -1.04 -4.36
C ALA A 58 -8.88 -0.82 -5.77
N GLN A 59 -9.85 -1.65 -6.19
CA GLN A 59 -10.57 -1.47 -7.46
C GLN A 59 -11.33 -0.15 -7.47
N MET A 60 -12.08 0.15 -6.40
CA MET A 60 -12.80 1.42 -6.29
C MET A 60 -11.86 2.64 -6.29
N TYR A 61 -10.68 2.53 -5.67
CA TYR A 61 -9.68 3.60 -5.65
C TYR A 61 -9.05 3.83 -7.03
N TYR A 62 -8.79 2.75 -7.76
CA TYR A 62 -8.36 2.84 -9.16
C TYR A 62 -9.43 3.52 -10.03
N GLU A 63 -10.70 3.12 -9.90
CA GLU A 63 -11.83 3.72 -10.62
C GLU A 63 -12.07 5.18 -10.23
N ALA A 64 -11.74 5.56 -8.99
CA ALA A 64 -11.77 6.94 -8.53
C ALA A 64 -10.64 7.80 -9.11
N GLY A 65 -9.65 7.18 -9.81
CA GLY A 65 -8.57 7.86 -10.50
C GLY A 65 -7.22 7.85 -9.78
N ALA A 66 -7.02 7.00 -8.76
CA ALA A 66 -5.72 6.86 -8.12
C ALA A 66 -4.64 6.48 -9.14
N ASP A 67 -3.51 7.19 -9.12
CA ASP A 67 -2.40 6.95 -10.05
C ASP A 67 -1.56 5.73 -9.65
N ILE A 68 -1.51 5.39 -8.36
CA ILE A 68 -0.75 4.27 -7.80
C ILE A 68 -1.59 3.64 -6.69
N LEU A 69 -1.57 2.30 -6.60
CA LEU A 69 -2.21 1.58 -5.50
C LEU A 69 -1.17 1.05 -4.50
N PHE A 70 -1.53 1.15 -3.23
CA PHE A 70 -0.77 0.62 -2.12
C PHE A 70 -1.68 -0.26 -1.24
N ILE A 71 -1.57 -1.57 -1.38
CA ILE A 71 -2.30 -2.55 -0.58
C ILE A 71 -1.38 -2.99 0.56
N GLU A 72 -1.67 -2.50 1.78
CA GLU A 72 -0.83 -2.74 2.96
C GLU A 72 -1.06 -4.14 3.54
N ALA A 73 0.02 -4.76 4.03
CA ALA A 73 0.01 -6.00 4.78
C ALA A 73 -0.47 -7.23 3.99
N ILE A 74 -0.15 -7.31 2.71
CA ILE A 74 -0.24 -8.56 1.93
C ILE A 74 0.62 -9.62 2.63
N GLN A 75 0.09 -10.83 2.81
CA GLN A 75 0.63 -11.82 3.75
C GLN A 75 1.50 -12.88 3.08
N ASP A 76 1.31 -13.16 1.80
CA ASP A 76 2.00 -14.23 1.08
C ASP A 76 2.13 -13.95 -0.43
N GLU A 77 2.89 -14.80 -1.10
CA GLU A 77 3.12 -14.69 -2.55
C GLU A 77 1.85 -14.97 -3.38
N ILE A 78 0.89 -15.74 -2.87
CA ILE A 78 -0.37 -16.02 -3.55
C ILE A 78 -1.18 -14.73 -3.64
N GLN A 79 -1.32 -14.01 -2.53
CA GLN A 79 -1.99 -12.73 -2.48
C GLN A 79 -1.27 -11.68 -3.35
N ILE A 80 0.07 -11.68 -3.39
CA ILE A 80 0.84 -10.82 -4.28
C ILE A 80 0.49 -11.13 -5.74
N ALA A 81 0.54 -12.40 -6.14
CA ALA A 81 0.25 -12.82 -7.51
C ALA A 81 -1.18 -12.44 -7.93
N GLU A 82 -2.15 -12.56 -7.02
CA GLU A 82 -3.54 -12.19 -7.27
C GLU A 82 -3.73 -10.68 -7.42
N ALA A 83 -3.12 -9.87 -6.55
CA ALA A 83 -3.12 -8.42 -6.68
C ALA A 83 -2.47 -7.99 -8.02
N MET A 84 -1.34 -8.60 -8.40
CA MET A 84 -0.67 -8.34 -9.66
C MET A 84 -1.51 -8.75 -10.87
N LYS A 85 -2.20 -9.89 -10.82
CA LYS A 85 -3.12 -10.34 -11.86
C LYS A 85 -4.26 -9.34 -12.06
N LYS A 86 -4.80 -8.80 -10.97
CA LYS A 86 -5.95 -7.86 -11.00
C LYS A 86 -5.55 -6.46 -11.46
N PHE A 87 -4.40 -5.95 -11.02
CA PHE A 87 -4.02 -4.54 -11.16
C PHE A 87 -2.72 -4.29 -11.93
N GLY A 88 -1.75 -5.19 -11.93
CA GLY A 88 -0.38 -4.93 -12.38
C GLY A 88 -0.24 -4.45 -13.84
N LYS A 89 -1.25 -4.70 -14.70
CA LYS A 89 -1.29 -4.18 -16.07
C LYS A 89 -2.10 -2.89 -16.21
N LYS A 90 -2.75 -2.43 -15.14
CA LYS A 90 -3.68 -1.29 -15.15
C LYS A 90 -3.09 -0.07 -14.46
N VAL A 91 -2.38 -0.30 -13.35
CA VAL A 91 -1.89 0.75 -12.47
C VAL A 91 -0.64 0.28 -11.73
N PRO A 92 0.37 1.14 -11.52
CA PRO A 92 1.53 0.81 -10.70
C PRO A 92 1.13 0.39 -9.28
N LEU A 93 1.82 -0.62 -8.74
CA LEU A 93 1.66 -1.07 -7.36
C LEU A 93 2.91 -0.73 -6.53
N LEU A 94 2.69 -0.31 -5.29
CA LEU A 94 3.72 -0.02 -4.31
C LEU A 94 3.80 -1.14 -3.28
N ALA A 95 5.02 -1.66 -3.03
CA ALA A 95 5.34 -2.58 -1.96
C ALA A 95 6.00 -1.88 -0.78
N ASN A 96 5.63 -2.26 0.44
CA ASN A 96 6.19 -1.76 1.69
C ASN A 96 6.91 -2.88 2.44
N MET A 97 8.25 -2.84 2.46
CA MET A 97 9.11 -3.84 3.08
C MET A 97 9.51 -3.39 4.48
N VAL A 98 8.76 -3.87 5.47
CA VAL A 98 8.99 -3.57 6.90
C VAL A 98 9.51 -4.81 7.60
N GLU A 99 10.74 -4.74 8.12
CA GLU A 99 11.33 -5.83 8.88
C GLU A 99 10.49 -6.14 10.13
N GLY A 100 10.09 -7.40 10.27
CA GLY A 100 9.16 -7.83 11.32
C GLY A 100 7.69 -7.47 11.06
N GLY A 101 7.36 -7.01 9.85
CA GLY A 101 5.99 -6.79 9.40
C GLY A 101 5.24 -8.08 9.03
N LYS A 102 4.03 -7.93 8.54
CA LYS A 102 3.17 -9.06 8.11
C LYS A 102 3.48 -9.55 6.69
N THR A 103 4.03 -8.67 5.85
CA THR A 103 4.40 -8.99 4.45
C THR A 103 5.76 -9.71 4.42
N PRO A 104 5.92 -10.78 3.63
CA PRO A 104 7.22 -11.40 3.40
C PRO A 104 8.25 -10.40 2.92
N LEU A 105 9.44 -10.42 3.53
CA LEU A 105 10.51 -9.51 3.17
C LEU A 105 11.21 -10.01 1.89
N LEU A 106 11.07 -9.25 0.81
CA LEU A 106 11.67 -9.54 -0.48
C LEU A 106 12.62 -8.42 -0.88
N SER A 107 13.65 -8.76 -1.65
CA SER A 107 14.56 -7.78 -2.23
C SER A 107 13.90 -6.98 -3.36
N ALA A 108 14.43 -5.81 -3.68
CA ALA A 108 13.91 -4.99 -4.78
C ALA A 108 13.89 -5.72 -6.13
N PRO A 109 14.93 -6.51 -6.53
CA PRO A 109 14.86 -7.31 -7.76
C PRO A 109 13.80 -8.41 -7.76
N GLU A 110 13.48 -9.01 -6.60
CA GLU A 110 12.40 -10.00 -6.48
C GLU A 110 11.03 -9.31 -6.64
N LEU A 111 10.84 -8.15 -6.01
CA LEU A 111 9.61 -7.37 -6.14
C LEU A 111 9.39 -6.86 -7.57
N GLU A 112 10.47 -6.45 -8.27
CA GLU A 112 10.40 -6.06 -9.68
C GLU A 112 9.95 -7.24 -10.56
N LYS A 113 10.48 -8.45 -10.35
CA LYS A 113 10.05 -9.67 -11.05
C LYS A 113 8.58 -10.01 -10.81
N LEU A 114 8.07 -9.72 -9.62
CA LEU A 114 6.66 -9.88 -9.26
C LEU A 114 5.76 -8.81 -9.88
N GLY A 115 6.34 -7.71 -10.39
CA GLY A 115 5.63 -6.65 -11.11
C GLY A 115 5.38 -5.37 -10.31
N PHE A 116 5.96 -5.22 -9.10
CA PHE A 116 5.90 -3.97 -8.38
C PHE A 116 6.70 -2.88 -9.08
N SER A 117 6.14 -1.67 -9.13
CA SER A 117 6.78 -0.51 -9.76
C SER A 117 7.53 0.36 -8.75
N ILE A 118 7.14 0.29 -7.48
CA ILE A 118 7.71 1.08 -6.39
C ILE A 118 7.89 0.18 -5.18
N VAL A 119 9.02 0.33 -4.49
CA VAL A 119 9.28 -0.31 -3.20
C VAL A 119 9.79 0.71 -2.21
N ILE A 120 9.31 0.61 -0.97
CA ILE A 120 9.80 1.42 0.15
C ILE A 120 10.30 0.51 1.27
N PHE A 121 11.40 0.94 1.91
CA PHE A 121 12.00 0.31 3.09
C PHE A 121 12.03 1.33 4.23
N PRO A 122 10.90 1.61 4.88
CA PRO A 122 10.74 2.78 5.75
C PRO A 122 11.60 2.74 7.01
N GLY A 123 11.94 1.55 7.50
CA GLY A 123 12.74 1.36 8.70
C GLY A 123 14.25 1.11 8.45
N GLY A 124 14.65 0.79 7.23
CA GLY A 124 15.97 0.25 6.93
C GLY A 124 17.13 1.15 7.36
N LEU A 125 17.12 2.42 6.94
CA LEU A 125 18.19 3.37 7.29
C LEU A 125 18.27 3.68 8.78
N VAL A 126 17.11 3.90 9.43
CA VAL A 126 17.07 4.22 10.88
C VAL A 126 17.57 3.03 11.70
N ARG A 127 17.19 1.81 11.33
CA ARG A 127 17.64 0.59 12.02
C ARG A 127 19.13 0.33 11.82
N ALA A 128 19.64 0.51 10.59
CA ALA A 128 21.06 0.38 10.30
C ALA A 128 21.87 1.42 11.10
N PHE A 129 21.43 2.68 11.10
CA PHE A 129 22.07 3.74 11.88
C PHE A 129 22.08 3.44 13.38
N ALA A 130 20.93 3.03 13.95
CA ALA A 130 20.83 2.72 15.37
C ALA A 130 21.76 1.57 15.78
N ARG A 131 21.87 0.53 14.94
CA ARG A 131 22.81 -0.57 15.17
C ARG A 131 24.27 -0.12 15.15
N THR A 132 24.67 0.62 14.11
CA THR A 132 26.04 1.13 13.98
C THR A 132 26.43 2.08 15.13
N ALA A 133 25.47 2.84 15.68
CA ALA A 133 25.71 3.73 16.81
C ALA A 133 25.86 2.99 18.17
N GLN A 134 25.46 1.72 18.24
CA GLN A 134 25.61 0.86 19.44
C GLN A 134 26.91 0.03 19.42
N GLU A 135 27.53 -0.14 18.27
CA GLU A 135 28.84 -0.79 18.07
C GLU A 135 30.00 0.18 18.27
#